data_4029d4304a9c591e96fa65f2c5e9c09b
#
_entry.id   4029d4304a9c591e96fa65f2c5e9c09b
#
_cell.length_a   1.000
_cell.length_b   1.000
_cell.length_c   1.000
_cell.angle_alpha   90.00
_cell.angle_beta   90.00
_cell.angle_gamma   90.00
#
_symmetry.space_group_name_H-M   'P 1'
#
loop_
_entity.id
_entity.type
_entity.pdbx_description
1 polymer ?
#
loop_
_entity_poly.entity_id
_entity_poly.type
_entity_poly.pdbx_seq_one_letter_code
_entity_poly.pdbx_strand_id
1 'polypeptide(L)'
;MKKSPIFFLAFFLVLSIHAQQRKNPNIIIIMTDDMGYADVGFNGCKDIPTPNIDRIAAAGVVFTSGHVSYAVCSPSRAGLLTGRYSQRFGYERNVLYMPKDAAMGLSLDEETMADALGRSGYRSMLVGKWHLGAHPSFHPLKRGFNEFFGFLGGGHQYFPAALQIVDPLSVDDEGASYKTKLNRGLAVVEEQEYITDAFSREAVSFVDRNRTNPFFLYLTYNAPHTPLQAPDQYLSRFNHIVDSKRRTYAAMVSAIDDGVGKLLDKLKETGQDKNTLLFFLSDNGGPLDNGSSNHPLSGKKGNLYEGGIRVPFAMQWPGVIAAGTVYEKPIISLDIFATALGSLEKTVQTKNPLDGVNLIPFLTGKKKGTPHEILFWRNQDMKAYAAINADGKKIWMKGDTTFLFDLGKSGAEKQNIANENPELVLTMKRQVAEWEKGLKPPAFLGLSQRDEYIRLRNKANLPQ
;
A
#
# COMPACT_ATOMS: atom_id res chain seq x y z
N MET A 1 7.04 -52.39 -69.67
CA MET A 1 7.43 -51.20 -68.90
C MET A 1 6.38 -51.09 -67.80
N LYS A 2 6.75 -51.52 -66.56
CA LYS A 2 5.90 -51.40 -65.38
C LYS A 2 6.21 -50.09 -64.62
N LYS A 3 5.21 -49.21 -64.50
CA LYS A 3 5.33 -47.96 -63.68
C LYS A 3 4.93 -48.31 -62.24
N SER A 4 5.87 -48.13 -61.29
CA SER A 4 5.60 -48.21 -59.84
C SER A 4 5.08 -46.83 -59.36
N PRO A 5 4.07 -46.81 -58.52
CA PRO A 5 3.63 -45.56 -57.87
C PRO A 5 4.47 -45.25 -56.62
N ILE A 6 5.02 -44.03 -56.56
CA ILE A 6 5.68 -43.51 -55.37
C ILE A 6 4.61 -42.97 -54.41
N PHE A 7 4.50 -43.61 -53.23
CA PHE A 7 3.65 -43.14 -52.16
C PHE A 7 4.40 -42.04 -51.34
N PHE A 8 3.94 -40.81 -51.42
CA PHE A 8 4.41 -39.73 -50.54
C PHE A 8 3.68 -39.85 -49.17
N LEU A 9 4.42 -40.25 -48.15
CA LEU A 9 3.94 -40.29 -46.77
C LEU A 9 4.12 -38.87 -46.14
N ALA A 10 3.05 -38.08 -46.09
CA ALA A 10 3.04 -36.78 -45.41
C ALA A 10 3.03 -36.99 -43.89
N PHE A 11 4.16 -36.72 -43.26
CA PHE A 11 4.28 -36.74 -41.78
C PHE A 11 3.68 -35.44 -41.21
N PHE A 12 2.44 -35.53 -40.71
CA PHE A 12 1.84 -34.43 -39.96
C PHE A 12 2.45 -34.38 -38.57
N LEU A 13 3.37 -33.40 -38.35
CA LEU A 13 3.86 -33.08 -37.03
C LEU A 13 2.75 -32.34 -36.26
N VAL A 14 2.03 -33.06 -35.41
CA VAL A 14 1.08 -32.48 -34.46
C VAL A 14 1.89 -31.83 -33.36
N LEU A 15 2.12 -30.54 -33.49
CA LEU A 15 2.63 -29.68 -32.39
C LEU A 15 1.54 -29.63 -31.30
N SER A 16 1.64 -30.54 -30.31
CA SER A 16 0.87 -30.45 -29.08
C SER A 16 1.30 -29.17 -28.37
N ILE A 17 0.55 -28.07 -28.58
CA ILE A 17 0.61 -26.89 -27.74
C ILE A 17 0.04 -27.33 -26.38
N HIS A 18 0.90 -27.81 -25.49
CA HIS A 18 0.54 -27.92 -24.09
C HIS A 18 0.26 -26.49 -23.61
N ALA A 19 -1.02 -26.15 -23.50
CA ALA A 19 -1.40 -24.97 -22.72
C ALA A 19 -0.87 -25.22 -21.32
N GLN A 20 0.29 -24.60 -21.02
CA GLN A 20 0.90 -24.69 -19.71
C GLN A 20 -0.11 -24.10 -18.73
N GLN A 21 -0.68 -24.97 -17.89
CA GLN A 21 -1.66 -24.58 -16.89
C GLN A 21 -1.06 -23.39 -16.12
N ARG A 22 -1.72 -22.26 -16.16
CA ARG A 22 -1.20 -21.00 -15.63
C ARG A 22 -1.16 -21.16 -14.11
N LYS A 23 0.03 -21.29 -13.52
CA LYS A 23 0.18 -21.34 -12.07
C LYS A 23 -0.31 -20.03 -11.46
N ASN A 24 -0.89 -20.08 -10.27
CA ASN A 24 -1.20 -18.88 -9.49
C ASN A 24 0.01 -17.95 -9.47
N PRO A 25 -0.14 -16.63 -9.74
CA PRO A 25 1.00 -15.70 -9.76
C PRO A 25 1.56 -15.48 -8.36
N ASN A 26 2.84 -15.14 -8.25
CA ASN A 26 3.34 -14.50 -7.05
C ASN A 26 2.67 -13.14 -6.90
N ILE A 27 2.47 -12.70 -5.67
CA ILE A 27 1.87 -11.40 -5.37
C ILE A 27 2.86 -10.61 -4.52
N ILE A 28 3.22 -9.41 -4.97
CA ILE A 28 4.11 -8.51 -4.25
C ILE A 28 3.41 -7.16 -4.11
N ILE A 29 3.40 -6.63 -2.89
CA ILE A 29 3.03 -5.25 -2.62
C ILE A 29 4.26 -4.56 -2.05
N ILE A 30 4.74 -3.52 -2.73
CA ILE A 30 5.77 -2.62 -2.23
C ILE A 30 5.08 -1.34 -1.78
N MET A 31 5.13 -1.08 -0.48
CA MET A 31 4.51 0.11 0.11
C MET A 31 5.58 0.97 0.78
N THR A 32 5.56 2.26 0.46
CA THR A 32 6.36 3.28 1.15
C THR A 32 5.52 4.01 2.19
N ASP A 33 6.16 4.75 3.08
CA ASP A 33 5.54 5.47 4.19
C ASP A 33 5.79 6.98 4.04
N ASP A 34 4.73 7.77 3.88
CA ASP A 34 4.81 9.23 3.73
C ASP A 34 5.50 9.71 2.43
N MET A 35 5.47 8.93 1.37
CA MET A 35 6.00 9.37 0.06
C MET A 35 4.99 10.27 -0.65
N GLY A 36 5.44 11.44 -1.08
CA GLY A 36 4.61 12.38 -1.83
C GLY A 36 4.32 11.92 -3.25
N TYR A 37 3.21 12.40 -3.84
CA TYR A 37 2.78 12.07 -5.20
C TYR A 37 3.86 12.35 -6.26
N ALA A 38 4.58 13.49 -6.11
CA ALA A 38 5.59 13.95 -7.05
C ALA A 38 7.01 13.45 -6.75
N ASP A 39 7.18 12.45 -5.88
CA ASP A 39 8.51 12.02 -5.42
C ASP A 39 9.05 10.78 -6.14
N VAL A 40 8.43 10.41 -7.27
CA VAL A 40 8.86 9.32 -8.15
C VAL A 40 8.95 9.77 -9.61
N GLY A 41 9.85 9.17 -10.38
CA GLY A 41 10.12 9.56 -11.77
C GLY A 41 8.90 9.42 -12.67
N PHE A 42 8.11 8.36 -12.55
CA PHE A 42 6.90 8.15 -13.37
C PHE A 42 5.78 9.17 -13.10
N ASN A 43 5.83 9.93 -11.98
CA ASN A 43 4.96 11.09 -11.72
C ASN A 43 5.66 12.44 -12.00
N GLY A 44 6.85 12.40 -12.62
CA GLY A 44 7.55 13.58 -13.09
C GLY A 44 8.54 14.21 -12.11
N CYS A 45 8.97 13.51 -11.07
CA CYS A 45 10.05 13.95 -10.19
C CYS A 45 11.32 14.27 -10.97
N LYS A 46 11.96 15.39 -10.68
CA LYS A 46 13.16 15.83 -11.38
C LYS A 46 14.44 15.75 -10.56
N ASP A 47 14.31 15.88 -9.24
CA ASP A 47 15.41 15.96 -8.29
C ASP A 47 15.70 14.64 -7.55
N ILE A 48 14.78 13.66 -7.61
CA ILE A 48 14.95 12.33 -7.05
C ILE A 48 14.76 11.28 -8.17
N PRO A 49 15.84 10.80 -8.80
CA PRO A 49 15.76 9.70 -9.75
C PRO A 49 15.29 8.41 -9.07
N THR A 50 14.28 7.76 -9.66
CA THR A 50 13.74 6.46 -9.19
C THR A 50 13.71 5.42 -10.33
N PRO A 51 14.87 5.14 -10.97
CA PRO A 51 14.89 4.34 -12.20
C PRO A 51 14.34 2.93 -12.01
N ASN A 52 14.46 2.33 -10.81
CA ASN A 52 13.99 0.98 -10.56
C ASN A 52 12.48 0.93 -10.23
N ILE A 53 11.98 1.91 -9.49
CA ILE A 53 10.54 2.09 -9.27
C ILE A 53 9.86 2.37 -10.62
N ASP A 54 10.49 3.18 -11.49
CA ASP A 54 10.00 3.50 -12.83
C ASP A 54 9.96 2.26 -13.75
N ARG A 55 10.83 1.24 -13.54
CA ARG A 55 10.73 -0.06 -14.23
C ARG A 55 9.39 -0.74 -14.00
N ILE A 56 8.83 -0.66 -12.78
CA ILE A 56 7.50 -1.23 -12.47
C ILE A 56 6.43 -0.54 -13.31
N ALA A 57 6.45 0.78 -13.34
CA ALA A 57 5.54 1.61 -14.11
C ALA A 57 5.65 1.33 -15.62
N ALA A 58 6.87 1.28 -16.14
CA ALA A 58 7.15 1.01 -17.54
C ALA A 58 6.76 -0.41 -17.98
N ALA A 59 6.90 -1.42 -17.11
CA ALA A 59 6.55 -2.81 -17.41
C ALA A 59 5.06 -3.12 -17.23
N GLY A 60 4.24 -2.16 -16.78
CA GLY A 60 2.84 -2.36 -16.48
C GLY A 60 1.99 -1.11 -16.67
N VAL A 61 1.28 -0.71 -15.65
CA VAL A 61 0.34 0.41 -15.66
C VAL A 61 0.65 1.43 -14.56
N VAL A 62 0.59 2.71 -14.93
CA VAL A 62 0.54 3.84 -13.99
C VAL A 62 -0.92 4.25 -13.77
N PHE A 63 -1.33 4.35 -12.52
CA PHE A 63 -2.65 4.88 -12.15
C PHE A 63 -2.52 6.36 -11.81
N THR A 64 -2.92 7.23 -12.75
CA THR A 64 -2.84 8.68 -12.54
C THR A 64 -3.89 9.18 -11.53
N SER A 65 -4.92 8.38 -11.26
CA SER A 65 -5.96 8.62 -10.24
C SER A 65 -6.02 7.47 -9.24
N GLY A 66 -4.84 7.08 -8.70
CA GLY A 66 -4.68 6.03 -7.71
C GLY A 66 -4.74 6.58 -6.29
N HIS A 67 -5.72 6.10 -5.51
CA HIS A 67 -6.00 6.61 -4.17
C HIS A 67 -5.77 5.55 -3.09
N VAL A 68 -5.47 6.01 -1.88
CA VAL A 68 -5.49 5.18 -0.67
C VAL A 68 -6.81 5.35 0.08
N SER A 69 -7.18 4.35 0.88
CA SER A 69 -8.47 4.34 1.57
C SER A 69 -8.57 5.30 2.75
N TYR A 70 -7.44 5.83 3.21
CA TYR A 70 -7.37 6.81 4.30
C TYR A 70 -6.14 7.69 4.18
N ALA A 71 -6.21 8.91 4.72
CA ALA A 71 -5.15 9.92 4.61
C ALA A 71 -4.03 9.79 5.65
N VAL A 72 -4.00 8.73 6.47
CA VAL A 72 -2.94 8.43 7.44
C VAL A 72 -2.64 6.93 7.47
N CYS A 73 -1.43 6.59 7.95
CA CYS A 73 -0.78 5.28 7.81
C CYS A 73 -1.66 4.10 8.25
N SER A 74 -1.99 4.01 9.54
CA SER A 74 -2.59 2.81 10.12
C SER A 74 -3.95 2.45 9.51
N PRO A 75 -4.94 3.37 9.39
CA PRO A 75 -6.21 3.07 8.73
C PRO A 75 -6.07 2.73 7.25
N SER A 76 -5.13 3.37 6.53
CA SER A 76 -4.86 3.06 5.13
C SER A 76 -4.34 1.63 4.96
N ARG A 77 -3.38 1.22 5.81
CA ARG A 77 -2.84 -0.15 5.83
C ARG A 77 -3.91 -1.18 6.22
N ALA A 78 -4.79 -0.85 7.19
CA ALA A 78 -5.92 -1.68 7.56
C ALA A 78 -6.87 -1.89 6.38
N GLY A 79 -7.23 -0.82 5.68
CA GLY A 79 -8.07 -0.89 4.49
C GLY A 79 -7.46 -1.76 3.39
N LEU A 80 -6.18 -1.54 3.03
CA LEU A 80 -5.48 -2.32 2.00
C LEU A 80 -5.48 -3.81 2.33
N LEU A 81 -5.10 -4.18 3.57
CA LEU A 81 -4.98 -5.59 3.96
C LEU A 81 -6.32 -6.31 4.11
N THR A 82 -7.41 -5.58 4.37
CA THR A 82 -8.76 -6.16 4.48
C THR A 82 -9.57 -6.04 3.19
N GLY A 83 -9.14 -5.20 2.24
CA GLY A 83 -9.90 -4.88 1.01
C GLY A 83 -11.21 -4.15 1.29
N ARG A 84 -11.35 -3.52 2.46
CA ARG A 84 -12.56 -2.88 2.97
C ARG A 84 -12.27 -1.48 3.50
N TYR A 85 -13.23 -0.58 3.38
CA TYR A 85 -13.11 0.70 4.05
C TYR A 85 -12.91 0.48 5.55
N SER A 86 -11.81 1.00 6.10
CA SER A 86 -11.46 0.82 7.52
C SER A 86 -12.51 1.40 8.47
N GLN A 87 -13.30 2.35 8.00
CA GLN A 87 -14.44 2.94 8.69
C GLN A 87 -15.58 1.93 8.97
N ARG A 88 -15.71 0.86 8.16
CA ARG A 88 -16.74 -0.18 8.38
C ARG A 88 -16.54 -0.95 9.67
N PHE A 89 -15.32 -0.99 10.17
CA PHE A 89 -14.99 -1.65 11.44
C PHE A 89 -14.40 -0.68 12.49
N GLY A 90 -14.58 0.64 12.27
CA GLY A 90 -14.19 1.69 13.22
C GLY A 90 -12.69 1.96 13.28
N TYR A 91 -11.90 1.53 12.31
CA TYR A 91 -10.45 1.73 12.30
C TYR A 91 -10.09 3.03 11.57
N GLU A 92 -10.25 4.18 12.24
CA GLU A 92 -10.10 5.51 11.63
C GLU A 92 -8.96 6.35 12.20
N ARG A 93 -8.15 5.80 13.09
CA ARG A 93 -7.07 6.51 13.77
C ARG A 93 -5.76 5.75 13.70
N ASN A 94 -4.65 6.45 13.72
CA ASN A 94 -3.36 5.79 13.93
C ASN A 94 -3.38 5.15 15.32
N VAL A 95 -3.15 3.84 15.35
CA VAL A 95 -3.12 3.05 16.57
C VAL A 95 -1.95 3.46 17.46
N LEU A 96 -2.17 3.51 18.77
CA LEU A 96 -1.10 3.71 19.75
C LEU A 96 -0.24 2.45 19.90
N TYR A 97 1.03 2.63 20.21
CA TYR A 97 1.90 1.50 20.57
C TYR A 97 1.60 1.04 22.00
N MET A 98 0.64 0.13 22.11
CA MET A 98 0.15 -0.40 23.41
C MET A 98 0.15 -1.93 23.40
N PRO A 99 1.31 -2.57 23.65
CA PRO A 99 1.44 -4.03 23.51
C PRO A 99 0.66 -4.83 24.55
N LYS A 100 0.18 -4.19 25.62
CA LYS A 100 -0.64 -4.81 26.66
C LYS A 100 -2.16 -4.57 26.46
N ASP A 101 -2.57 -3.81 25.44
CA ASP A 101 -3.98 -3.49 25.17
C ASP A 101 -4.50 -4.27 23.96
N ALA A 102 -5.30 -5.30 24.20
CA ALA A 102 -5.91 -6.13 23.18
C ALA A 102 -7.04 -5.45 22.39
N ALA A 103 -7.45 -4.23 22.76
CA ALA A 103 -8.41 -3.43 22.00
C ALA A 103 -7.73 -2.48 21.01
N MET A 104 -6.40 -2.27 21.14
CA MET A 104 -5.64 -1.29 20.38
C MET A 104 -5.01 -1.92 19.13
N GLY A 105 -5.83 -2.25 18.09
CA GLY A 105 -5.35 -2.85 16.87
C GLY A 105 -6.45 -3.26 15.90
N LEU A 106 -6.04 -3.92 14.80
CA LEU A 106 -6.96 -4.40 13.76
C LEU A 106 -7.85 -5.52 14.30
N SER A 107 -9.17 -5.31 14.30
CA SER A 107 -10.15 -6.28 14.79
C SER A 107 -9.86 -7.69 14.25
N LEU A 108 -9.94 -8.68 15.15
CA LEU A 108 -9.78 -10.11 14.78
C LEU A 108 -10.95 -10.64 13.94
N ASP A 109 -12.05 -9.89 13.85
CA ASP A 109 -13.17 -10.19 12.97
C ASP A 109 -12.89 -9.86 11.51
N GLU A 110 -11.90 -9.01 11.25
CA GLU A 110 -11.48 -8.69 9.88
C GLU A 110 -10.45 -9.71 9.38
N GLU A 111 -10.72 -10.26 8.21
CA GLU A 111 -9.80 -11.14 7.50
C GLU A 111 -8.76 -10.31 6.75
N THR A 112 -7.50 -10.73 6.77
CA THR A 112 -6.44 -10.10 5.96
C THR A 112 -6.27 -10.81 4.62
N MET A 113 -5.65 -10.12 3.68
CA MET A 113 -5.26 -10.71 2.39
C MET A 113 -4.31 -11.91 2.58
N ALA A 114 -3.45 -11.90 3.61
CA ALA A 114 -2.58 -13.02 3.93
C ALA A 114 -3.36 -14.26 4.39
N ASP A 115 -4.41 -14.08 5.19
CA ASP A 115 -5.32 -15.19 5.60
C ASP A 115 -5.99 -15.79 4.36
N ALA A 116 -6.54 -14.95 3.47
CA ALA A 116 -7.26 -15.41 2.28
C ALA A 116 -6.35 -16.15 1.29
N LEU A 117 -5.15 -15.59 1.00
CA LEU A 117 -4.17 -16.20 0.10
C LEU A 117 -3.57 -17.49 0.69
N GLY A 118 -3.41 -17.54 2.02
CA GLY A 118 -2.94 -18.77 2.71
C GLY A 118 -3.83 -19.99 2.43
N ARG A 119 -5.16 -19.80 2.32
CA ARG A 119 -6.10 -20.88 1.93
C ARG A 119 -5.90 -21.38 0.49
N SER A 120 -5.20 -20.61 -0.34
CA SER A 120 -4.82 -21.00 -1.71
C SER A 120 -3.39 -21.52 -1.81
N GLY A 121 -2.77 -21.84 -0.67
CA GLY A 121 -1.44 -22.42 -0.62
C GLY A 121 -0.28 -21.41 -0.77
N TYR A 122 -0.57 -20.12 -0.64
CA TYR A 122 0.49 -19.11 -0.68
C TYR A 122 1.35 -19.16 0.58
N ARG A 123 2.65 -19.05 0.37
CA ARG A 123 3.60 -18.72 1.41
C ARG A 123 3.66 -17.20 1.54
N SER A 124 3.49 -16.65 2.73
CA SER A 124 3.41 -15.19 2.91
C SER A 124 4.47 -14.66 3.87
N MET A 125 5.04 -13.50 3.53
CA MET A 125 5.96 -12.76 4.40
C MET A 125 5.60 -11.28 4.43
N LEU A 126 5.61 -10.71 5.64
CA LEU A 126 5.64 -9.28 5.85
C LEU A 126 7.08 -8.85 6.19
N VAL A 127 7.59 -7.88 5.46
CA VAL A 127 8.88 -7.25 5.71
C VAL A 127 8.69 -5.77 5.95
N GLY A 128 9.08 -5.25 7.12
CA GLY A 128 9.07 -3.84 7.48
C GLY A 128 8.01 -3.45 8.52
N LYS A 129 7.34 -2.32 8.29
CA LYS A 129 6.38 -1.70 9.21
C LYS A 129 5.03 -2.41 9.22
N TRP A 130 4.54 -2.79 10.42
CA TRP A 130 3.20 -3.34 10.61
C TRP A 130 2.13 -2.27 10.85
N HIS A 131 2.21 -1.57 11.97
CA HIS A 131 1.33 -0.47 12.40
C HIS A 131 -0.17 -0.82 12.49
N LEU A 132 -0.52 -2.06 12.81
CA LEU A 132 -1.92 -2.50 13.00
C LEU A 132 -2.20 -3.11 14.38
N GLY A 133 -1.43 -2.67 15.38
CA GLY A 133 -1.50 -3.09 16.78
C GLY A 133 -0.25 -3.83 17.23
N ALA A 134 0.21 -3.49 18.45
CA ALA A 134 1.41 -4.05 19.06
C ALA A 134 1.12 -5.23 19.99
N HIS A 135 -0.14 -5.43 20.43
CA HIS A 135 -0.51 -6.57 21.26
C HIS A 135 -0.27 -7.90 20.53
N PRO A 136 0.19 -8.97 21.23
CA PRO A 136 0.51 -10.26 20.62
C PRO A 136 -0.58 -10.87 19.72
N SER A 137 -1.86 -10.62 20.01
CA SER A 137 -2.97 -11.09 19.15
C SER A 137 -3.00 -10.43 17.77
N PHE A 138 -2.41 -9.25 17.63
CA PHE A 138 -2.34 -8.52 16.36
C PHE A 138 -1.04 -8.74 15.60
N HIS A 139 -0.11 -9.54 16.14
CA HIS A 139 1.17 -9.82 15.51
C HIS A 139 0.97 -10.39 14.08
N PRO A 140 1.76 -10.02 13.08
CA PRO A 140 1.60 -10.48 11.68
C PRO A 140 1.44 -12.01 11.55
N LEU A 141 2.17 -12.80 12.33
CA LEU A 141 2.06 -14.27 12.35
C LEU A 141 0.69 -14.78 12.86
N LYS A 142 -0.11 -13.94 13.51
CA LYS A 142 -1.50 -14.23 13.93
C LYS A 142 -2.53 -13.65 12.97
N ARG A 143 -2.06 -12.97 11.92
CA ARG A 143 -2.86 -12.29 10.90
C ARG A 143 -2.55 -12.81 9.50
N GLY A 144 -2.33 -14.13 9.38
CA GLY A 144 -2.19 -14.87 8.13
C GLY A 144 -0.78 -14.93 7.54
N PHE A 145 0.17 -14.14 8.02
CA PHE A 145 1.55 -14.22 7.52
C PHE A 145 2.29 -15.42 8.10
N ASN A 146 3.04 -16.14 7.26
CA ASN A 146 3.88 -17.25 7.69
C ASN A 146 5.23 -16.77 8.26
N GLU A 147 5.73 -15.63 7.75
CA GLU A 147 7.01 -15.05 8.12
C GLU A 147 6.86 -13.55 8.38
N PHE A 148 7.69 -13.03 9.26
CA PHE A 148 7.76 -11.61 9.60
C PHE A 148 9.20 -11.19 9.84
N PHE A 149 9.59 -10.05 9.26
CA PHE A 149 10.83 -9.36 9.61
C PHE A 149 10.55 -7.85 9.64
N GLY A 150 10.67 -7.22 10.80
CA GLY A 150 10.35 -5.80 10.92
C GLY A 150 10.00 -5.35 12.33
N PHE A 151 9.09 -4.40 12.44
CA PHE A 151 8.65 -3.80 13.71
C PHE A 151 7.13 -3.55 13.71
N LEU A 152 6.55 -3.41 14.92
CA LEU A 152 5.10 -3.34 15.09
C LEU A 152 4.54 -1.91 15.14
N GLY A 153 5.37 -0.92 15.42
CA GLY A 153 4.99 0.48 15.67
C GLY A 153 4.70 1.32 14.43
N GLY A 154 4.40 2.59 14.67
CA GLY A 154 4.05 3.58 13.64
C GLY A 154 5.24 4.18 12.91
N GLY A 155 6.43 4.19 13.51
CA GLY A 155 7.69 4.64 12.93
C GLY A 155 8.86 3.96 13.61
N HIS A 156 10.07 4.22 13.11
CA HIS A 156 11.28 3.57 13.61
C HIS A 156 12.55 4.36 13.29
N GLN A 157 13.59 4.19 14.12
CA GLN A 157 14.95 4.64 13.80
C GLN A 157 15.52 3.79 12.66
N TYR A 158 16.43 4.36 11.87
CA TYR A 158 16.96 3.69 10.67
C TYR A 158 18.35 3.07 10.86
N PHE A 159 19.10 3.52 11.86
CA PHE A 159 20.44 3.01 12.13
C PHE A 159 20.44 2.01 13.29
N PRO A 160 21.12 0.86 13.13
CA PRO A 160 21.18 -0.19 14.15
C PRO A 160 21.59 0.29 15.54
N ALA A 161 22.57 1.21 15.62
CA ALA A 161 23.04 1.77 16.88
C ALA A 161 21.95 2.46 17.71
N ALA A 162 20.84 2.89 17.09
CA ALA A 162 19.71 3.50 17.78
C ALA A 162 18.68 2.46 18.28
N LEU A 163 18.80 1.17 17.90
CA LEU A 163 17.86 0.10 18.22
C LEU A 163 18.29 -0.58 19.53
N GLN A 164 17.95 0.03 20.65
CA GLN A 164 18.47 -0.37 21.97
C GLN A 164 17.49 -1.19 22.82
N ILE A 165 16.19 -1.12 22.52
CA ILE A 165 15.13 -1.76 23.32
C ILE A 165 14.92 -3.20 22.84
N VAL A 166 15.30 -4.16 23.68
CA VAL A 166 15.25 -5.61 23.36
C VAL A 166 13.84 -6.16 23.49
N ASP A 167 13.08 -5.77 24.53
CA ASP A 167 11.74 -6.26 24.74
C ASP A 167 10.69 -5.24 24.24
N PRO A 168 10.09 -5.45 23.07
CA PRO A 168 9.07 -4.54 22.54
C PRO A 168 7.78 -4.53 23.38
N LEU A 169 7.54 -5.56 24.21
CA LEU A 169 6.37 -5.62 25.08
C LEU A 169 6.53 -4.80 26.38
N SER A 170 7.78 -4.40 26.70
CA SER A 170 8.06 -3.52 27.85
C SER A 170 7.77 -2.06 27.58
N VAL A 171 7.48 -1.68 26.33
CA VAL A 171 7.29 -0.30 25.87
C VAL A 171 5.82 0.01 25.74
N ASP A 172 5.38 1.15 26.29
CA ASP A 172 4.02 1.70 26.16
C ASP A 172 4.04 3.19 25.73
N ASP A 173 5.11 3.60 25.11
CA ASP A 173 5.32 4.95 24.58
C ASP A 173 5.71 4.92 23.09
N GLU A 174 5.05 5.79 22.29
CA GLU A 174 5.27 5.84 20.84
C GLU A 174 6.72 6.18 20.50
N GLY A 175 7.32 7.17 21.18
CA GLY A 175 8.70 7.60 20.92
C GLY A 175 9.72 6.52 21.30
N ALA A 176 9.48 5.78 22.37
CA ALA A 176 10.30 4.65 22.78
C ALA A 176 10.17 3.48 21.79
N SER A 177 8.97 3.24 21.23
CA SER A 177 8.75 2.18 20.24
C SER A 177 9.65 2.30 19.01
N TYR A 178 10.08 3.51 18.65
CA TYR A 178 11.01 3.78 17.54
C TYR A 178 12.43 3.22 17.76
N LYS A 179 12.75 2.82 18.99
CA LYS A 179 14.08 2.30 19.39
C LYS A 179 14.06 0.80 19.69
N THR A 180 12.94 0.12 19.47
CA THR A 180 12.87 -1.33 19.63
C THR A 180 13.76 -2.01 18.59
N LYS A 181 14.38 -3.15 18.97
CA LYS A 181 15.08 -4.00 18.00
C LYS A 181 14.06 -4.60 17.03
N LEU A 182 14.54 -4.98 15.84
CA LEU A 182 13.69 -5.66 14.86
C LEU A 182 13.36 -7.09 15.32
N ASN A 183 12.25 -7.60 14.80
CA ASN A 183 11.82 -8.97 15.02
C ASN A 183 11.96 -9.81 13.75
N ARG A 184 12.44 -11.04 13.89
CA ARG A 184 12.31 -12.11 12.92
C ARG A 184 11.34 -13.15 13.48
N GLY A 185 10.13 -13.20 12.93
CA GLY A 185 9.06 -13.92 13.59
C GLY A 185 8.77 -13.32 14.98
N LEU A 186 8.87 -14.13 16.03
CA LEU A 186 8.74 -13.69 17.42
C LEU A 186 10.09 -13.39 18.09
N ALA A 187 11.20 -13.73 17.43
CA ALA A 187 12.54 -13.52 18.00
C ALA A 187 13.05 -12.11 17.68
N VAL A 188 13.64 -11.48 18.67
CA VAL A 188 14.38 -10.22 18.51
C VAL A 188 15.71 -10.49 17.82
N VAL A 189 16.12 -9.62 16.91
CA VAL A 189 17.36 -9.76 16.15
C VAL A 189 18.26 -8.53 16.27
N GLU A 190 19.56 -8.76 16.26
CA GLU A 190 20.59 -7.73 16.14
C GLU A 190 20.79 -7.42 14.66
N GLU A 191 20.23 -6.30 14.19
CA GLU A 191 20.48 -5.84 12.83
C GLU A 191 21.79 -5.05 12.77
N GLN A 192 22.54 -5.19 11.67
CA GLN A 192 23.81 -4.51 11.47
C GLN A 192 23.76 -3.51 10.30
N GLU A 193 22.74 -3.60 9.45
CA GLU A 193 22.59 -2.77 8.29
C GLU A 193 21.59 -1.62 8.52
N TYR A 194 21.68 -0.59 7.71
CA TYR A 194 20.63 0.41 7.57
C TYR A 194 19.30 -0.29 7.28
N ILE A 195 18.25 -0.05 8.07
CA ILE A 195 17.07 -0.93 8.05
C ILE A 195 16.32 -0.96 6.71
N THR A 196 16.40 0.09 5.89
CA THR A 196 15.86 0.06 4.51
C THR A 196 16.58 -0.97 3.65
N ASP A 197 17.91 -1.08 3.79
CA ASP A 197 18.71 -2.09 3.09
C ASP A 197 18.42 -3.49 3.65
N ALA A 198 18.28 -3.62 4.97
CA ALA A 198 17.92 -4.88 5.62
C ALA A 198 16.55 -5.39 5.14
N PHE A 199 15.55 -4.52 5.00
CA PHE A 199 14.23 -4.91 4.46
C PHE A 199 14.35 -5.37 3.01
N SER A 200 15.14 -4.69 2.19
CA SER A 200 15.40 -5.08 0.82
C SER A 200 16.09 -6.45 0.73
N ARG A 201 17.10 -6.69 1.57
CA ARG A 201 17.80 -7.99 1.69
C ARG A 201 16.83 -9.12 2.04
N GLU A 202 15.97 -8.92 3.04
CA GLU A 202 15.01 -9.94 3.47
C GLU A 202 13.96 -10.25 2.41
N ALA A 203 13.49 -9.22 1.69
CA ALA A 203 12.56 -9.39 0.57
C ALA A 203 13.19 -10.20 -0.56
N VAL A 204 14.43 -9.88 -0.96
CA VAL A 204 15.20 -10.62 -1.97
C VAL A 204 15.44 -12.06 -1.54
N SER A 205 15.84 -12.29 -0.27
CA SER A 205 16.04 -13.63 0.29
C SER A 205 14.73 -14.45 0.31
N PHE A 206 13.58 -13.81 0.59
CA PHE A 206 12.28 -14.48 0.56
C PHE A 206 11.92 -14.94 -0.85
N VAL A 207 12.11 -14.11 -1.87
CA VAL A 207 11.90 -14.48 -3.28
C VAL A 207 12.82 -15.64 -3.68
N ASP A 208 14.09 -15.58 -3.31
CA ASP A 208 15.07 -16.61 -3.66
C ASP A 208 14.72 -18.02 -3.12
N ARG A 209 14.24 -18.10 -1.88
CA ARG A 209 13.87 -19.40 -1.27
C ARG A 209 12.46 -19.90 -1.65
N ASN A 210 11.64 -19.08 -2.33
CA ASN A 210 10.27 -19.47 -2.74
C ASN A 210 10.13 -19.59 -4.28
N ARG A 211 11.11 -20.23 -4.95
CA ARG A 211 11.15 -20.36 -6.42
C ARG A 211 10.06 -21.27 -6.99
N THR A 212 9.54 -22.20 -6.21
CA THR A 212 8.65 -23.27 -6.69
C THR A 212 7.21 -23.13 -6.24
N ASN A 213 6.94 -22.33 -5.22
CA ASN A 213 5.62 -22.11 -4.64
C ASN A 213 5.12 -20.69 -4.90
N PRO A 214 3.82 -20.49 -5.10
CA PRO A 214 3.26 -19.14 -5.13
C PRO A 214 3.47 -18.48 -3.76
N PHE A 215 3.84 -17.21 -3.77
CA PHE A 215 4.06 -16.45 -2.55
C PHE A 215 3.39 -15.09 -2.55
N PHE A 216 3.12 -14.58 -1.35
CA PHE A 216 2.70 -13.22 -1.08
C PHE A 216 3.76 -12.49 -0.26
N LEU A 217 4.37 -11.45 -0.83
CA LEU A 217 5.30 -10.57 -0.15
C LEU A 217 4.67 -9.20 0.07
N TYR A 218 4.51 -8.80 1.33
CA TYR A 218 4.15 -7.44 1.72
C TYR A 218 5.40 -6.73 2.23
N LEU A 219 6.11 -6.05 1.30
CA LEU A 219 7.29 -5.24 1.58
C LEU A 219 6.84 -3.82 1.90
N THR A 220 6.84 -3.48 3.17
CA THR A 220 6.32 -2.24 3.69
C THR A 220 7.43 -1.44 4.37
N TYR A 221 8.15 -0.66 3.55
CA TYR A 221 9.19 0.23 4.05
C TYR A 221 8.60 1.27 5.00
N ASN A 222 9.33 1.61 6.07
CA ASN A 222 9.05 2.81 6.85
C ASN A 222 9.68 4.07 6.23
N ALA A 223 10.59 3.93 5.28
CA ALA A 223 11.13 5.05 4.52
C ALA A 223 10.09 5.57 3.50
N PRO A 224 10.05 6.89 3.24
CA PRO A 224 10.86 7.97 3.82
C PRO A 224 10.21 8.70 5.02
N HIS A 225 9.46 8.01 5.91
CA HIS A 225 8.88 8.57 7.13
C HIS A 225 9.97 9.08 8.10
N THR A 226 9.65 10.06 8.90
CA THR A 226 10.53 10.58 9.96
C THR A 226 10.83 9.54 11.06
N PRO A 227 12.02 9.60 11.70
CA PRO A 227 13.08 10.59 11.54
C PRO A 227 13.80 10.47 10.19
N LEU A 228 14.21 11.62 9.60
CA LEU A 228 14.96 11.60 8.35
C LEU A 228 16.40 11.17 8.62
N GLN A 229 16.76 9.99 8.17
CA GLN A 229 18.07 9.37 8.41
C GLN A 229 18.49 8.56 7.19
N ALA A 230 19.64 8.87 6.63
CA ALA A 230 20.23 8.13 5.53
C ALA A 230 21.76 8.05 5.68
N PRO A 231 22.41 6.94 5.32
CA PRO A 231 23.85 6.82 5.34
C PRO A 231 24.50 7.61 4.18
N ASP A 232 25.79 7.94 4.35
CA ASP A 232 26.56 8.78 3.42
C ASP A 232 26.54 8.24 1.97
N GLN A 233 26.50 6.93 1.79
CA GLN A 233 26.41 6.31 0.45
C GLN A 233 25.18 6.77 -0.35
N TYR A 234 24.08 7.12 0.31
CA TYR A 234 22.88 7.65 -0.31
C TYR A 234 22.88 9.19 -0.29
N LEU A 235 23.31 9.82 0.82
CA LEU A 235 23.37 11.29 0.94
C LEU A 235 24.25 11.92 -0.12
N SER A 236 25.39 11.32 -0.44
CA SER A 236 26.37 11.82 -1.44
C SER A 236 25.79 11.91 -2.85
N ARG A 237 24.77 11.14 -3.19
CA ARG A 237 24.08 11.21 -4.50
C ARG A 237 23.34 12.53 -4.71
N PHE A 238 23.02 13.24 -3.62
CA PHE A 238 22.14 14.41 -3.60
C PHE A 238 22.81 15.67 -3.06
N ASN A 239 24.15 15.79 -3.17
CA ASN A 239 24.90 16.98 -2.71
C ASN A 239 24.47 18.27 -3.42
N HIS A 240 23.85 18.17 -4.59
CA HIS A 240 23.31 19.30 -5.34
C HIS A 240 22.01 19.86 -4.73
N ILE A 241 21.31 19.11 -3.87
CA ILE A 241 20.11 19.58 -3.18
C ILE A 241 20.53 20.38 -1.93
N VAL A 242 20.26 21.68 -1.93
CA VAL A 242 20.66 22.61 -0.87
C VAL A 242 19.86 22.39 0.41
N ASP A 243 18.54 22.18 0.30
CA ASP A 243 17.68 21.90 1.45
C ASP A 243 18.03 20.56 2.08
N SER A 244 18.48 20.58 3.33
CA SER A 244 18.97 19.40 4.04
C SER A 244 17.89 18.35 4.29
N LYS A 245 16.64 18.76 4.51
CA LYS A 245 15.52 17.83 4.67
C LYS A 245 15.23 17.13 3.36
N ARG A 246 15.07 17.91 2.26
CA ARG A 246 14.83 17.35 0.93
C ARG A 246 15.97 16.42 0.51
N ARG A 247 17.23 16.78 0.79
CA ARG A 247 18.40 15.95 0.50
C ARG A 247 18.35 14.63 1.25
N THR A 248 18.07 14.64 2.55
CA THR A 248 17.98 13.40 3.35
C THR A 248 16.79 12.54 2.91
N TYR A 249 15.65 13.16 2.66
CA TYR A 249 14.47 12.51 2.11
C TYR A 249 14.77 11.84 0.75
N ALA A 250 15.43 12.54 -0.16
CA ALA A 250 15.85 12.00 -1.46
C ALA A 250 16.79 10.80 -1.32
N ALA A 251 17.72 10.87 -0.39
CA ALA A 251 18.62 9.76 -0.06
C ALA A 251 17.86 8.53 0.44
N MET A 252 16.84 8.72 1.28
CA MET A 252 15.97 7.65 1.77
C MET A 252 15.15 7.02 0.63
N VAL A 253 14.60 7.84 -0.27
CA VAL A 253 13.89 7.35 -1.48
C VAL A 253 14.84 6.57 -2.40
N SER A 254 16.08 7.04 -2.56
CA SER A 254 17.09 6.34 -3.36
C SER A 254 17.46 4.97 -2.79
N ALA A 255 17.48 4.81 -1.45
CA ALA A 255 17.67 3.51 -0.81
C ALA A 255 16.52 2.53 -1.10
N ILE A 256 15.28 3.02 -1.11
CA ILE A 256 14.11 2.24 -1.54
C ILE A 256 14.27 1.81 -3.00
N ASP A 257 14.62 2.75 -3.88
CA ASP A 257 14.75 2.48 -5.31
C ASP A 257 15.81 1.41 -5.59
N ASP A 258 16.98 1.49 -4.94
CA ASP A 258 18.02 0.43 -5.02
C ASP A 258 17.48 -0.93 -4.55
N GLY A 259 16.70 -0.95 -3.46
CA GLY A 259 16.07 -2.15 -2.95
C GLY A 259 15.05 -2.76 -3.92
N VAL A 260 14.24 -1.93 -4.55
CA VAL A 260 13.30 -2.32 -5.62
C VAL A 260 14.07 -2.93 -6.79
N GLY A 261 15.20 -2.31 -7.19
CA GLY A 261 16.07 -2.84 -8.24
C GLY A 261 16.55 -4.25 -7.94
N LYS A 262 17.11 -4.47 -6.75
CA LYS A 262 17.57 -5.79 -6.29
C LYS A 262 16.45 -6.84 -6.32
N LEU A 263 15.24 -6.47 -5.90
CA LEU A 263 14.07 -7.36 -5.90
C LEU A 263 13.64 -7.74 -7.33
N LEU A 264 13.54 -6.76 -8.23
CA LEU A 264 13.18 -7.00 -9.63
C LEU A 264 14.22 -7.87 -10.34
N ASP A 265 15.50 -7.62 -10.08
CA ASP A 265 16.60 -8.40 -10.65
C ASP A 265 16.59 -9.84 -10.12
N LYS A 266 16.28 -10.06 -8.83
CA LYS A 266 16.12 -11.41 -8.26
C LYS A 266 14.93 -12.15 -8.88
N LEU A 267 13.79 -11.51 -9.08
CA LEU A 267 12.65 -12.10 -9.79
C LEU A 267 13.02 -12.56 -11.19
N LYS A 268 13.81 -11.75 -11.91
CA LYS A 268 14.32 -12.08 -13.25
C LYS A 268 15.32 -13.23 -13.21
N GLU A 269 16.28 -13.20 -12.29
CA GLU A 269 17.28 -14.25 -12.08
C GLU A 269 16.64 -15.62 -11.82
N THR A 270 15.57 -15.62 -11.02
CA THR A 270 14.83 -16.85 -10.64
C THR A 270 13.75 -17.24 -11.65
N GLY A 271 13.55 -16.46 -12.73
CA GLY A 271 12.51 -16.72 -13.74
C GLY A 271 11.08 -16.51 -13.26
N GLN A 272 10.88 -15.79 -12.16
CA GLN A 272 9.57 -15.54 -11.55
C GLN A 272 8.93 -14.23 -12.03
N ASP A 273 9.69 -13.36 -12.70
CA ASP A 273 9.27 -12.04 -13.17
C ASP A 273 8.00 -12.05 -14.02
N LYS A 274 7.86 -13.03 -14.92
CA LYS A 274 6.70 -13.15 -15.83
C LYS A 274 5.43 -13.62 -15.13
N ASN A 275 5.54 -14.26 -13.98
CA ASN A 275 4.39 -14.76 -13.21
C ASN A 275 4.29 -14.08 -11.84
N THR A 276 4.57 -12.79 -11.78
CA THR A 276 4.45 -11.98 -10.58
C THR A 276 3.56 -10.78 -10.83
N LEU A 277 2.48 -10.69 -10.06
CA LEU A 277 1.62 -9.53 -9.93
C LEU A 277 2.21 -8.62 -8.84
N LEU A 278 2.70 -7.45 -9.23
CA LEU A 278 3.39 -6.52 -8.34
C LEU A 278 2.70 -5.17 -8.32
N PHE A 279 2.48 -4.64 -7.10
CA PHE A 279 1.98 -3.29 -6.85
C PHE A 279 3.05 -2.44 -6.15
N PHE A 280 3.11 -1.16 -6.52
CA PHE A 280 3.90 -0.14 -5.84
C PHE A 280 2.99 1.04 -5.49
N LEU A 281 3.01 1.47 -4.21
CA LEU A 281 2.26 2.65 -3.75
C LEU A 281 2.85 3.22 -2.44
N SER A 282 2.43 4.44 -2.07
CA SER A 282 2.59 4.98 -0.72
C SER A 282 1.35 4.68 0.13
N ASP A 283 1.47 4.65 1.45
CA ASP A 283 0.33 4.41 2.35
C ASP A 283 -0.57 5.64 2.56
N ASN A 284 -0.05 6.83 2.37
CA ASN A 284 -0.76 8.11 2.32
C ASN A 284 0.10 9.15 1.57
N GLY A 285 -0.46 10.30 1.30
CA GLY A 285 0.29 11.41 0.73
C GLY A 285 1.33 11.98 1.67
N GLY A 286 2.32 12.68 1.13
CA GLY A 286 3.42 13.25 1.89
C GLY A 286 2.96 14.34 2.87
N PRO A 287 3.58 14.43 4.07
CA PRO A 287 3.25 15.46 5.08
C PRO A 287 3.81 16.85 4.76
N LEU A 288 4.69 16.98 3.77
CA LEU A 288 5.39 18.17 3.28
C LEU A 288 6.49 18.72 4.20
N ASP A 289 6.38 18.56 5.50
CA ASP A 289 7.37 19.01 6.49
C ASP A 289 8.57 18.06 6.64
N ASN A 290 8.47 16.86 6.05
CA ASN A 290 9.57 15.91 5.93
C ASN A 290 10.39 16.06 4.63
N GLY A 291 10.08 17.04 3.80
CA GLY A 291 10.73 17.23 2.50
C GLY A 291 10.04 16.53 1.33
N SER A 292 8.88 15.88 1.53
CA SER A 292 8.06 15.30 0.46
C SER A 292 7.36 16.35 -0.40
N SER A 293 6.92 15.96 -1.61
CA SER A 293 6.18 16.82 -2.54
C SER A 293 4.93 16.11 -3.07
N ASN A 294 3.77 16.73 -2.85
CA ASN A 294 2.50 16.27 -3.43
C ASN A 294 2.13 17.03 -4.73
N HIS A 295 3.05 17.86 -5.27
CA HIS A 295 2.76 18.66 -6.46
C HIS A 295 2.22 17.80 -7.61
N PRO A 296 1.22 18.26 -8.39
CA PRO A 296 0.48 19.54 -8.30
C PRO A 296 -0.74 19.49 -7.35
N LEU A 297 -0.92 18.43 -6.58
CA LEU A 297 -2.09 18.13 -5.76
C LEU A 297 -2.18 19.06 -4.55
N SER A 298 -3.41 19.41 -4.16
CA SER A 298 -3.69 20.21 -2.96
C SER A 298 -3.66 19.34 -1.70
N GLY A 299 -3.22 19.91 -0.58
CA GLY A 299 -3.24 19.24 0.71
C GLY A 299 -2.05 18.30 0.96
N LYS A 300 -2.15 17.55 2.05
CA LYS A 300 -1.06 16.71 2.58
C LYS A 300 -1.62 15.59 3.45
N LYS A 301 -0.76 14.70 3.94
CA LYS A 301 -1.08 13.68 4.97
C LYS A 301 -2.07 14.22 6.01
N GLY A 302 -3.10 13.44 6.31
CA GLY A 302 -4.18 13.81 7.25
C GLY A 302 -5.34 14.57 6.59
N ASN A 303 -5.16 15.16 5.41
CA ASN A 303 -6.23 15.85 4.68
C ASN A 303 -6.95 14.91 3.71
N LEU A 304 -8.23 15.17 3.46
CA LEU A 304 -9.01 14.52 2.41
C LEU A 304 -8.95 15.25 1.06
N TYR A 305 -8.01 16.18 0.89
CA TYR A 305 -7.61 16.70 -0.41
C TYR A 305 -6.74 15.68 -1.15
N GLU A 306 -6.60 15.85 -2.47
CA GLU A 306 -5.86 14.89 -3.31
C GLU A 306 -4.46 14.61 -2.78
N GLY A 307 -3.70 15.63 -2.32
CA GLY A 307 -2.37 15.47 -1.76
C GLY A 307 -2.29 14.65 -0.46
N GLY A 308 -3.43 14.33 0.17
CA GLY A 308 -3.46 13.42 1.33
C GLY A 308 -3.84 11.99 0.97
N ILE A 309 -4.60 11.79 -0.11
CA ILE A 309 -5.20 10.49 -0.47
C ILE A 309 -4.78 9.93 -1.82
N ARG A 310 -4.30 10.77 -2.76
CA ARG A 310 -3.77 10.34 -4.06
C ARG A 310 -2.26 10.18 -3.96
N VAL A 311 -1.77 9.01 -4.32
CA VAL A 311 -0.38 8.60 -4.09
C VAL A 311 0.28 8.09 -5.37
N PRO A 312 1.62 7.99 -5.43
CA PRO A 312 2.26 7.23 -6.49
C PRO A 312 1.71 5.81 -6.50
N PHE A 313 1.15 5.36 -7.64
CA PHE A 313 0.54 4.05 -7.72
C PHE A 313 0.83 3.43 -9.10
N ALA A 314 1.51 2.28 -9.09
CA ALA A 314 1.80 1.51 -10.28
C ALA A 314 1.57 0.02 -10.03
N MET A 315 1.31 -0.74 -11.09
CA MET A 315 1.11 -2.19 -11.04
C MET A 315 1.72 -2.81 -12.30
N GLN A 316 2.37 -3.96 -12.14
CA GLN A 316 2.80 -4.76 -13.30
C GLN A 316 2.37 -6.21 -13.15
N TRP A 317 2.08 -6.84 -14.27
CA TRP A 317 1.99 -8.29 -14.44
C TRP A 317 2.33 -8.63 -15.87
N PRO A 318 3.61 -8.91 -16.17
CA PRO A 318 4.08 -9.14 -17.54
C PRO A 318 3.30 -10.25 -18.22
N GLY A 319 2.90 -10.03 -19.49
CA GLY A 319 2.09 -10.96 -20.26
C GLY A 319 0.59 -10.97 -19.94
N VAL A 320 0.12 -10.17 -18.95
CA VAL A 320 -1.28 -9.98 -18.60
C VAL A 320 -1.69 -8.52 -18.74
N ILE A 321 -0.91 -7.61 -18.17
CA ILE A 321 -1.10 -6.16 -18.27
C ILE A 321 -0.14 -5.63 -19.32
N ALA A 322 -0.65 -4.85 -20.27
CA ALA A 322 0.17 -4.23 -21.30
C ALA A 322 1.15 -3.23 -20.68
N ALA A 323 2.42 -3.33 -21.07
CA ALA A 323 3.46 -2.42 -20.62
C ALA A 323 3.20 -0.98 -21.13
N GLY A 324 3.61 0.02 -20.33
CA GLY A 324 3.45 1.43 -20.66
C GLY A 324 2.00 1.93 -20.65
N THR A 325 1.08 1.18 -20.01
CA THR A 325 -0.33 1.60 -19.89
C THR A 325 -0.45 2.76 -18.90
N VAL A 326 -1.30 3.74 -19.24
CA VAL A 326 -1.77 4.78 -18.32
C VAL A 326 -3.25 4.58 -18.09
N TYR A 327 -3.66 4.51 -16.82
CA TYR A 327 -5.06 4.34 -16.43
C TYR A 327 -5.52 5.54 -15.59
N GLU A 328 -6.49 6.29 -16.11
CA GLU A 328 -6.89 7.61 -15.58
C GLU A 328 -8.13 7.57 -14.68
N LYS A 329 -8.87 6.44 -14.69
CA LYS A 329 -10.09 6.33 -13.89
C LYS A 329 -9.75 6.13 -12.41
N PRO A 330 -10.57 6.67 -11.48
CA PRO A 330 -10.34 6.50 -10.05
C PRO A 330 -10.29 5.03 -9.64
N ILE A 331 -9.20 4.67 -8.95
CA ILE A 331 -9.01 3.40 -8.27
C ILE A 331 -8.60 3.65 -6.82
N ILE A 332 -8.70 2.62 -5.99
CA ILE A 332 -8.37 2.72 -4.57
C ILE A 332 -7.53 1.52 -4.09
N SER A 333 -6.69 1.71 -3.08
CA SER A 333 -5.84 0.65 -2.53
C SER A 333 -6.60 -0.61 -2.06
N LEU A 334 -7.92 -0.51 -1.83
CA LEU A 334 -8.79 -1.65 -1.54
C LEU A 334 -8.86 -2.65 -2.70
N ASP A 335 -8.67 -2.16 -3.93
CA ASP A 335 -8.72 -2.94 -5.17
C ASP A 335 -7.58 -3.96 -5.25
N ILE A 336 -6.49 -3.75 -4.51
CA ILE A 336 -5.33 -4.65 -4.49
C ILE A 336 -5.75 -6.03 -4.02
N PHE A 337 -6.52 -6.14 -2.93
CA PHE A 337 -6.98 -7.43 -2.41
C PHE A 337 -7.89 -8.14 -3.42
N ALA A 338 -8.90 -7.44 -3.93
CA ALA A 338 -9.82 -8.00 -4.92
C ALA A 338 -9.10 -8.42 -6.21
N THR A 339 -8.10 -7.64 -6.65
CA THR A 339 -7.27 -7.94 -7.83
C THR A 339 -6.38 -9.16 -7.58
N ALA A 340 -5.78 -9.27 -6.39
CA ALA A 340 -4.98 -10.41 -6.00
C ALA A 340 -5.83 -11.71 -6.02
N LEU A 341 -7.02 -11.71 -5.41
CA LEU A 341 -7.92 -12.87 -5.47
C LEU A 341 -8.41 -13.14 -6.89
N GLY A 342 -8.69 -12.09 -7.67
CA GLY A 342 -9.11 -12.21 -9.07
C GLY A 342 -8.02 -12.73 -10.02
N SER A 343 -6.76 -12.77 -9.57
CA SER A 343 -5.64 -13.34 -10.32
C SER A 343 -5.50 -14.85 -10.14
N LEU A 344 -6.19 -15.45 -9.16
CA LEU A 344 -6.12 -16.86 -8.83
C LEU A 344 -6.93 -17.71 -9.78
N GLU A 345 -6.50 -18.96 -9.98
CA GLU A 345 -7.26 -19.94 -10.77
C GLU A 345 -8.60 -20.32 -10.13
N LYS A 346 -8.61 -20.39 -8.79
CA LYS A 346 -9.80 -20.75 -8.01
C LYS A 346 -10.33 -19.56 -7.25
N THR A 347 -11.64 -19.39 -7.25
CA THR A 347 -12.31 -18.38 -6.44
C THR A 347 -12.09 -18.65 -4.95
N VAL A 348 -11.66 -17.63 -4.24
CA VAL A 348 -11.52 -17.63 -2.78
C VAL A 348 -12.64 -16.79 -2.18
N GLN A 349 -13.43 -17.42 -1.31
CA GLN A 349 -14.46 -16.70 -0.55
C GLN A 349 -13.80 -15.96 0.61
N THR A 350 -14.13 -14.69 0.78
CA THR A 350 -13.67 -13.88 1.91
C THR A 350 -14.68 -13.94 3.07
N LYS A 351 -14.19 -13.82 4.30
CA LYS A 351 -15.04 -13.79 5.49
C LYS A 351 -16.04 -12.63 5.45
N ASN A 352 -15.59 -11.48 4.99
CA ASN A 352 -16.39 -10.27 4.84
C ASN A 352 -16.42 -9.82 3.36
N PRO A 353 -17.50 -9.18 2.88
CA PRO A 353 -17.54 -8.62 1.53
C PRO A 353 -16.44 -7.57 1.34
N LEU A 354 -15.76 -7.61 0.20
CA LEU A 354 -14.77 -6.60 -0.16
C LEU A 354 -15.47 -5.35 -0.70
N ASP A 355 -14.89 -4.17 -0.41
CA ASP A 355 -15.25 -2.91 -1.08
C ASP A 355 -14.40 -2.70 -2.35
N GLY A 356 -13.22 -3.32 -2.41
CA GLY A 356 -12.34 -3.28 -3.56
C GLY A 356 -12.87 -4.10 -4.74
N VAL A 357 -12.42 -3.75 -5.94
CA VAL A 357 -12.81 -4.35 -7.22
C VAL A 357 -11.59 -4.93 -7.93
N ASN A 358 -11.74 -6.11 -8.57
CA ASN A 358 -10.69 -6.67 -9.41
C ASN A 358 -10.43 -5.80 -10.64
N LEU A 359 -9.24 -5.20 -10.73
CA LEU A 359 -8.84 -4.29 -11.80
C LEU A 359 -8.49 -5.02 -13.11
N ILE A 360 -8.11 -6.29 -13.08
CA ILE A 360 -7.61 -7.02 -14.26
C ILE A 360 -8.58 -6.97 -15.44
N PRO A 361 -9.90 -7.19 -15.30
CA PRO A 361 -10.83 -7.13 -16.41
C PRO A 361 -10.89 -5.75 -17.09
N PHE A 362 -10.72 -4.66 -16.34
CA PHE A 362 -10.71 -3.31 -16.86
C PHE A 362 -9.40 -2.99 -17.59
N LEU A 363 -8.26 -3.38 -17.01
CA LEU A 363 -6.93 -3.16 -17.58
C LEU A 363 -6.65 -4.01 -18.83
N THR A 364 -7.34 -5.16 -18.96
CA THR A 364 -7.21 -6.04 -20.13
C THR A 364 -8.32 -5.79 -21.18
N GLY A 365 -9.18 -4.80 -20.99
CA GLY A 365 -10.29 -4.49 -21.90
C GLY A 365 -11.43 -5.49 -21.90
N LYS A 366 -11.42 -6.50 -21.02
CA LYS A 366 -12.50 -7.50 -20.90
C LYS A 366 -13.77 -6.91 -20.29
N LYS A 367 -13.64 -5.86 -19.49
CA LYS A 367 -14.76 -5.09 -18.95
C LYS A 367 -14.61 -3.62 -19.32
N LYS A 368 -15.68 -3.03 -19.86
CA LYS A 368 -15.76 -1.59 -20.17
C LYS A 368 -16.23 -0.81 -18.93
N GLY A 369 -16.03 0.52 -18.95
CA GLY A 369 -16.47 1.44 -17.89
C GLY A 369 -15.40 1.64 -16.82
N THR A 370 -15.84 1.91 -15.60
CA THR A 370 -14.98 2.22 -14.44
C THR A 370 -15.08 1.13 -13.38
N PRO A 371 -14.03 0.87 -12.60
CA PRO A 371 -14.10 -0.06 -11.47
C PRO A 371 -15.12 0.37 -10.43
N HIS A 372 -15.20 1.66 -10.16
CA HIS A 372 -16.08 2.26 -9.16
C HIS A 372 -16.97 3.35 -9.77
N GLU A 373 -18.22 3.41 -9.36
CA GLU A 373 -19.12 4.54 -9.66
C GLU A 373 -18.75 5.74 -8.80
N ILE A 374 -18.35 5.50 -7.54
CA ILE A 374 -17.94 6.52 -6.59
C ILE A 374 -17.01 5.92 -5.52
N LEU A 375 -16.00 6.66 -5.11
CA LEU A 375 -15.11 6.36 -3.99
C LEU A 375 -15.38 7.31 -2.84
N PHE A 376 -15.18 6.86 -1.58
CA PHE A 376 -15.54 7.59 -0.39
C PHE A 376 -14.40 7.69 0.61
N TRP A 377 -14.38 8.80 1.37
CA TRP A 377 -13.50 9.01 2.52
C TRP A 377 -14.24 9.72 3.63
N ARG A 378 -14.00 9.31 4.88
CA ARG A 378 -14.40 10.01 6.08
C ARG A 378 -13.19 10.19 6.99
N ASN A 379 -13.05 11.37 7.58
CA ASN A 379 -12.19 11.62 8.72
C ASN A 379 -13.08 12.11 9.88
N GLN A 380 -13.38 11.21 10.81
CA GLN A 380 -14.33 11.46 11.89
C GLN A 380 -13.87 12.57 12.84
N ASP A 381 -12.56 12.59 13.16
CA ASP A 381 -12.01 13.59 14.10
C ASP A 381 -12.06 15.01 13.50
N MET A 382 -11.92 15.14 12.19
CA MET A 382 -12.05 16.40 11.47
C MET A 382 -13.50 16.74 11.07
N LYS A 383 -14.44 15.80 11.24
CA LYS A 383 -15.83 15.88 10.71
C LYS A 383 -15.82 16.22 9.21
N ALA A 384 -14.90 15.61 8.47
CA ALA A 384 -14.71 15.86 7.06
C ALA A 384 -15.01 14.60 6.22
N TYR A 385 -15.59 14.83 5.04
CA TYR A 385 -15.92 13.80 4.05
C TYR A 385 -15.40 14.19 2.68
N ALA A 386 -15.06 13.21 1.88
CA ALA A 386 -14.83 13.39 0.45
C ALA A 386 -15.39 12.20 -0.33
N ALA A 387 -15.79 12.46 -1.57
CA ALA A 387 -16.11 11.41 -2.52
C ALA A 387 -15.70 11.81 -3.93
N ILE A 388 -15.29 10.83 -4.73
CA ILE A 388 -14.88 11.00 -6.14
C ILE A 388 -15.75 10.08 -6.99
N ASN A 389 -16.50 10.62 -7.94
CA ASN A 389 -17.27 9.82 -8.88
C ASN A 389 -16.43 9.33 -10.07
N ALA A 390 -17.02 8.45 -10.88
CA ALA A 390 -16.39 7.84 -12.05
C ALA A 390 -15.88 8.85 -13.10
N ASP A 391 -16.45 10.07 -13.12
CA ASP A 391 -16.08 11.15 -14.04
C ASP A 391 -14.97 12.07 -13.47
N GLY A 392 -14.45 11.75 -12.29
CA GLY A 392 -13.41 12.54 -11.62
C GLY A 392 -13.94 13.84 -10.99
N LYS A 393 -15.25 13.94 -10.72
CA LYS A 393 -15.77 15.02 -9.88
C LYS A 393 -15.63 14.65 -8.42
N LYS A 394 -15.04 15.55 -7.64
CA LYS A 394 -14.79 15.36 -6.21
C LYS A 394 -15.58 16.33 -5.37
N ILE A 395 -16.43 15.79 -4.49
CA ILE A 395 -17.00 16.56 -3.40
C ILE A 395 -16.12 16.49 -2.17
N TRP A 396 -15.95 17.63 -1.49
CA TRP A 396 -15.31 17.73 -0.18
C TRP A 396 -16.21 18.51 0.76
N MET A 397 -16.43 18.00 1.98
CA MET A 397 -17.37 18.56 2.93
C MET A 397 -16.77 18.60 4.33
N LYS A 398 -17.00 19.70 5.05
CA LYS A 398 -16.68 19.85 6.49
C LYS A 398 -17.66 20.82 7.13
N GLY A 399 -18.47 20.35 8.07
CA GLY A 399 -19.60 21.14 8.61
C GLY A 399 -20.51 21.60 7.46
N ASP A 400 -20.83 22.88 7.44
CA ASP A 400 -21.68 23.49 6.39
C ASP A 400 -20.92 23.79 5.08
N THR A 401 -19.59 23.68 5.10
CA THR A 401 -18.74 23.96 3.92
C THR A 401 -18.78 22.78 2.95
N THR A 402 -19.06 23.09 1.69
CA THR A 402 -19.06 22.11 0.60
C THR A 402 -18.28 22.68 -0.59
N PHE A 403 -17.32 21.92 -1.10
CA PHE A 403 -16.63 22.18 -2.36
C PHE A 403 -16.92 21.05 -3.34
N LEU A 404 -17.01 21.38 -4.62
CA LEU A 404 -17.00 20.43 -5.72
C LEU A 404 -15.88 20.81 -6.68
N PHE A 405 -15.02 19.84 -7.00
CA PHE A 405 -13.87 20.04 -7.88
C PHE A 405 -14.00 19.15 -9.12
N ASP A 406 -13.44 19.62 -10.24
CA ASP A 406 -13.20 18.83 -11.43
C ASP A 406 -11.72 18.43 -11.49
N LEU A 407 -11.40 17.22 -11.08
CA LEU A 407 -10.01 16.74 -11.02
C LEU A 407 -9.37 16.60 -12.39
N GLY A 408 -10.17 16.36 -13.46
CA GLY A 408 -9.68 16.28 -14.83
C GLY A 408 -9.17 17.62 -15.38
N LYS A 409 -9.72 18.76 -14.88
CA LYS A 409 -9.36 20.11 -15.33
C LYS A 409 -8.22 20.73 -14.54
N SER A 410 -8.22 20.56 -13.21
CA SER A 410 -7.30 21.29 -12.35
C SER A 410 -6.23 20.41 -11.69
N GLY A 411 -6.49 19.13 -11.52
CA GLY A 411 -5.64 18.20 -10.75
C GLY A 411 -5.37 18.62 -9.29
N ALA A 412 -5.48 19.91 -9.00
CA ALA A 412 -5.03 20.54 -7.77
C ALA A 412 -6.17 21.14 -6.91
N GLU A 413 -7.42 20.80 -7.18
CA GLU A 413 -8.60 21.25 -6.39
C GLU A 413 -8.66 22.78 -6.17
N LYS A 414 -8.31 23.56 -7.21
CA LYS A 414 -8.21 25.04 -7.10
C LYS A 414 -9.53 25.77 -7.30
N GLN A 415 -10.42 25.21 -8.14
CA GLN A 415 -11.67 25.85 -8.51
C GLN A 415 -12.85 25.10 -7.92
N ASN A 416 -13.62 25.77 -7.07
CA ASN A 416 -14.89 25.26 -6.57
C ASN A 416 -16.00 25.51 -7.60
N ILE A 417 -16.60 24.43 -8.12
CA ILE A 417 -17.70 24.47 -9.10
C ILE A 417 -19.05 24.05 -8.49
N ALA A 418 -19.19 24.08 -7.17
CA ALA A 418 -20.40 23.62 -6.47
C ALA A 418 -21.64 24.40 -6.84
N ASN A 419 -21.53 25.74 -6.96
CA ASN A 419 -22.66 26.62 -7.31
C ASN A 419 -23.15 26.42 -8.75
N GLU A 420 -22.24 25.97 -9.64
CA GLU A 420 -22.54 25.70 -11.03
C GLU A 420 -23.18 24.31 -11.24
N ASN A 421 -23.11 23.44 -10.23
CA ASN A 421 -23.53 22.03 -10.30
C ASN A 421 -24.34 21.59 -9.07
N PRO A 422 -25.42 22.29 -8.69
CA PRO A 422 -26.17 22.03 -7.45
C PRO A 422 -26.79 20.63 -7.42
N GLU A 423 -27.29 20.10 -8.51
CA GLU A 423 -27.88 18.77 -8.60
C GLU A 423 -26.85 17.66 -8.37
N LEU A 424 -25.63 17.83 -8.91
CA LEU A 424 -24.53 16.88 -8.67
C LEU A 424 -24.11 16.91 -7.20
N VAL A 425 -24.02 18.10 -6.59
CA VAL A 425 -23.71 18.27 -5.16
C VAL A 425 -24.74 17.52 -4.31
N LEU A 426 -26.04 17.69 -4.56
CA LEU A 426 -27.12 17.01 -3.84
C LEU A 426 -27.04 15.49 -4.01
N THR A 427 -26.74 15.02 -5.21
CA THR A 427 -26.61 13.59 -5.52
C THR A 427 -25.45 12.98 -4.75
N MET A 428 -24.26 13.59 -4.82
CA MET A 428 -23.09 13.08 -4.12
C MET A 428 -23.24 13.15 -2.60
N LYS A 429 -23.89 14.19 -2.05
CA LYS A 429 -24.23 14.24 -0.62
C LYS A 429 -25.11 13.07 -0.17
N ARG A 430 -26.14 12.74 -0.97
CA ARG A 430 -26.99 11.57 -0.69
C ARG A 430 -26.20 10.26 -0.71
N GLN A 431 -25.31 10.10 -1.69
CA GLN A 431 -24.46 8.90 -1.79
C GLN A 431 -23.50 8.76 -0.59
N VAL A 432 -22.89 9.87 -0.13
CA VAL A 432 -22.06 9.88 1.09
C VAL A 432 -22.89 9.51 2.31
N ALA A 433 -24.08 10.09 2.49
CA ALA A 433 -24.96 9.80 3.62
C ALA A 433 -25.44 8.33 3.62
N GLU A 434 -25.68 7.75 2.45
CA GLU A 434 -26.03 6.32 2.33
C GLU A 434 -24.85 5.41 2.71
N TRP A 435 -23.65 5.70 2.18
CA TRP A 435 -22.44 4.96 2.52
C TRP A 435 -22.15 5.03 4.03
N GLU A 436 -22.36 6.20 4.67
CA GLU A 436 -22.10 6.41 6.10
C GLU A 436 -22.94 5.51 7.01
N LYS A 437 -24.16 5.14 6.60
CA LYS A 437 -25.03 4.21 7.40
C LYS A 437 -24.36 2.86 7.66
N GLY A 438 -23.45 2.43 6.79
CA GLY A 438 -22.70 1.18 6.93
C GLY A 438 -21.40 1.28 7.72
N LEU A 439 -21.14 2.42 8.37
CA LEU A 439 -19.89 2.68 9.07
C LEU A 439 -20.05 2.61 10.59
N LYS A 440 -18.97 2.27 11.27
CA LYS A 440 -18.90 2.30 12.74
C LYS A 440 -18.22 3.59 13.23
N PRO A 441 -18.51 4.01 14.47
CA PRO A 441 -17.70 5.03 15.13
C PRO A 441 -16.27 4.49 15.36
N PRO A 442 -15.26 5.39 15.59
CA PRO A 442 -13.91 4.96 15.91
C PRO A 442 -13.85 3.98 17.09
N ALA A 443 -13.22 2.83 16.88
CA ALA A 443 -13.20 1.73 17.84
C ALA A 443 -12.23 1.98 19.03
N PHE A 444 -11.28 2.90 18.86
CA PHE A 444 -10.28 3.24 19.88
C PHE A 444 -9.85 4.71 19.78
N LEU A 445 -9.25 5.20 20.85
CA LEU A 445 -8.54 6.49 20.85
C LEU A 445 -7.17 6.28 20.21
N GLY A 446 -6.85 7.11 19.19
CA GLY A 446 -5.60 7.00 18.46
C GLY A 446 -4.52 7.96 18.93
N LEU A 447 -3.46 8.05 18.15
CA LEU A 447 -2.27 8.86 18.45
C LEU A 447 -2.60 10.33 18.78
N SER A 448 -3.55 10.94 18.06
CA SER A 448 -3.99 12.31 18.32
C SER A 448 -4.80 12.48 19.62
N GLN A 449 -5.27 11.40 20.21
CA GLN A 449 -6.02 11.37 21.48
C GLN A 449 -5.24 10.65 22.60
N ARG A 450 -3.91 10.58 22.49
CA ARG A 450 -3.04 9.87 23.42
C ARG A 450 -3.26 10.29 24.89
N ASP A 451 -3.31 11.60 25.15
CA ASP A 451 -3.47 12.12 26.50
C ASP A 451 -4.83 11.76 27.12
N GLU A 452 -5.88 11.78 26.30
CA GLU A 452 -7.21 11.32 26.71
C GLU A 452 -7.20 9.81 27.01
N TYR A 453 -6.59 9.00 26.19
CA TYR A 453 -6.42 7.57 26.40
C TYR A 453 -5.72 7.27 27.72
N ILE A 454 -4.60 7.91 27.99
CA ILE A 454 -3.82 7.75 29.24
C ILE A 454 -4.67 8.15 30.45
N ARG A 455 -5.40 9.27 30.38
CA ARG A 455 -6.27 9.73 31.44
C ARG A 455 -7.38 8.72 31.77
N LEU A 456 -8.02 8.14 30.75
CA LEU A 456 -9.10 7.15 30.93
C LEU A 456 -8.56 5.82 31.49
N ARG A 457 -7.41 5.38 31.00
CA ARG A 457 -6.73 4.16 31.48
C ARG A 457 -6.36 4.26 32.97
N ASN A 458 -5.81 5.39 33.39
CA ASN A 458 -5.45 5.64 34.80
C ASN A 458 -6.68 5.66 35.72
N LYS A 459 -7.83 6.20 35.24
CA LYS A 459 -9.08 6.17 35.97
C LYS A 459 -9.67 4.75 36.17
N ALA A 460 -9.45 3.89 35.16
CA ALA A 460 -9.96 2.52 35.20
C ALA A 460 -9.05 1.54 35.96
N ASN A 461 -7.94 2.00 36.58
CA ASN A 461 -6.95 1.16 37.26
C ASN A 461 -6.48 -0.04 36.41
N LEU A 462 -6.43 0.11 35.08
CA LEU A 462 -5.94 -0.92 34.17
C LEU A 462 -4.42 -1.06 34.31
N PRO A 463 -3.85 -2.27 34.29
CA PRO A 463 -2.42 -2.49 34.47
C PRO A 463 -1.60 -1.74 33.41
N GLN A 464 -0.47 -1.16 33.88
CA GLN A 464 0.54 -0.51 33.04
C GLN A 464 1.29 -1.52 32.16
#